data_7e4f58804aa231a62c4f4364cf55c30b
#
_entry.id   7e4f58804aa231a62c4f4364cf55c30b
#
_cell.length_a   1.000
_cell.length_b   1.000
_cell.length_c   1.000
_cell.angle_alpha   90.00
_cell.angle_beta   90.00
_cell.angle_gamma   90.00
#
_symmetry.space_group_name_H-M   'P 1'
#
loop_
_entity.id
_entity.type
_entity.pdbx_description
1 polymer ?
#
loop_
_entity_poly.entity_id
_entity_poly.type
_entity_poly.pdbx_seq_one_letter_code
_entity_poly.pdbx_strand_id
1 'polypeptide(L)'
;MRLLPRILYGSLALSFRTYQRLFMDFHVWGREHIPKGPKIYVSNHISSTDVYWTLAAFPERVHFVLRLSDEFRRLGPVLDALEMIRVMPGDAKTLIESAVRYLQKGEPVAIFPEGDIEDPFPVGPLLPGVAAIYRRARVPIVPLALVAPQRCLREYPFPQVIDGRVYRTVAALRGPFGVNFGEPCLPDLPEGSRKEQNKYLLKFLRERLQSLAEDARANKFWL
;
A
#
# COMPACT_ATOMS: atom_id res chain seq x y z
N MET A 1 -6.59 21.30 10.34
CA MET A 1 -5.58 20.26 10.04
C MET A 1 -4.46 20.35 11.05
N ARG A 2 -4.12 19.24 11.73
CA ARG A 2 -3.10 19.25 12.80
C ARG A 2 -1.70 19.38 12.19
N LEU A 3 -0.86 20.33 12.69
CA LEU A 3 0.48 20.61 12.18
C LEU A 3 1.47 19.46 12.49
N LEU A 4 1.39 18.92 13.72
CA LEU A 4 2.29 17.90 14.23
C LEU A 4 2.33 16.62 13.34
N PRO A 5 1.20 16.00 12.95
CA PRO A 5 1.24 14.84 12.05
C PRO A 5 1.93 15.09 10.71
N ARG A 6 1.82 16.31 10.17
CA ARG A 6 2.48 16.69 8.92
C ARG A 6 4.00 16.77 9.07
N ILE A 7 4.46 17.39 10.16
CA ILE A 7 5.90 17.50 10.45
C ILE A 7 6.48 16.09 10.65
N LEU A 8 5.83 15.26 11.48
CA LEU A 8 6.28 13.88 11.71
C LEU A 8 6.33 13.06 10.45
N TYR A 9 5.27 13.12 9.63
CA TYR A 9 5.24 12.41 8.34
C TYR A 9 6.33 12.90 7.40
N GLY A 10 6.51 14.23 7.28
CA GLY A 10 7.55 14.84 6.44
C GLY A 10 8.97 14.45 6.86
N SER A 11 9.25 14.45 8.17
CA SER A 11 10.54 14.03 8.71
C SER A 11 10.80 12.55 8.44
N LEU A 12 9.79 11.69 8.61
CA LEU A 12 9.88 10.26 8.34
C LEU A 12 10.11 10.00 6.84
N ALA A 13 9.34 10.67 5.97
CA ALA A 13 9.51 10.57 4.53
C ALA A 13 10.91 11.02 4.07
N LEU A 14 11.43 12.10 4.66
CA LEU A 14 12.78 12.59 4.38
C LEU A 14 13.83 11.55 4.79
N SER A 15 13.70 10.95 5.99
CA SER A 15 14.62 9.92 6.47
C SER A 15 14.65 8.71 5.53
N PHE A 16 13.48 8.23 5.08
CA PHE A 16 13.42 7.12 4.12
C PHE A 16 13.93 7.49 2.73
N ARG A 17 13.68 8.71 2.24
CA ARG A 17 14.28 9.20 0.98
C ARG A 17 15.80 9.26 1.06
N THR A 18 16.35 9.70 2.19
CA THR A 18 17.80 9.71 2.41
C THR A 18 18.35 8.28 2.40
N TYR A 19 17.70 7.36 3.10
CA TYR A 19 18.09 5.94 3.08
C TYR A 19 18.06 5.36 1.66
N GLN A 20 16.97 5.59 0.91
CA GLN A 20 16.84 5.16 -0.48
C GLN A 20 18.00 5.64 -1.35
N ARG A 21 18.36 6.93 -1.22
CA ARG A 21 19.47 7.52 -1.99
C ARG A 21 20.83 6.94 -1.65
N LEU A 22 21.05 6.53 -0.40
CA LEU A 22 22.34 6.03 0.07
C LEU A 22 22.52 4.52 -0.14
N PHE A 23 21.45 3.74 -0.09
CA PHE A 23 21.54 2.28 0.03
C PHE A 23 20.74 1.52 -1.02
N MET A 24 19.89 2.18 -1.82
CA MET A 24 19.02 1.54 -2.79
C MET A 24 19.22 2.13 -4.18
N ASP A 25 19.03 1.30 -5.18
CA ASP A 25 18.80 1.73 -6.55
C ASP A 25 17.28 1.87 -6.74
N PHE A 26 16.76 3.04 -6.32
CA PHE A 26 15.34 3.27 -6.13
C PHE A 26 14.73 4.05 -7.30
N HIS A 27 13.78 3.43 -7.98
CA HIS A 27 13.13 3.99 -9.16
C HIS A 27 11.64 4.24 -8.93
N VAL A 28 11.15 5.34 -9.47
CA VAL A 28 9.73 5.71 -9.41
C VAL A 28 9.27 6.19 -10.77
N TRP A 29 8.19 5.59 -11.27
CA TRP A 29 7.55 5.94 -12.54
C TRP A 29 6.08 6.30 -12.35
N GLY A 30 5.49 7.00 -13.30
CA GLY A 30 4.07 7.27 -13.39
C GLY A 30 3.55 8.27 -12.35
N ARG A 31 4.40 9.04 -11.68
CA ARG A 31 3.94 10.08 -10.74
C ARG A 31 3.06 11.14 -11.41
N GLU A 32 3.26 11.38 -12.69
CA GLU A 32 2.47 12.27 -13.53
C GLU A 32 1.00 11.85 -13.65
N HIS A 33 0.71 10.56 -13.46
CA HIS A 33 -0.65 10.02 -13.49
C HIS A 33 -1.45 10.34 -12.23
N ILE A 34 -0.80 10.75 -11.14
CA ILE A 34 -1.45 10.92 -9.84
C ILE A 34 -2.39 12.14 -9.88
N PRO A 35 -3.72 11.95 -9.77
CA PRO A 35 -4.66 13.06 -9.77
C PRO A 35 -4.58 13.86 -8.48
N LYS A 36 -5.01 15.12 -8.51
CA LYS A 36 -5.22 15.91 -7.29
C LYS A 36 -6.44 15.43 -6.51
N GLY A 37 -6.50 15.70 -5.22
CA GLY A 37 -7.64 15.39 -4.36
C GLY A 37 -7.65 13.97 -3.80
N PRO A 38 -8.80 13.51 -3.27
CA PRO A 38 -8.92 12.21 -2.62
C PRO A 38 -8.78 11.07 -3.62
N LYS A 39 -8.06 10.04 -3.25
CA LYS A 39 -7.85 8.83 -4.05
C LYS A 39 -7.49 7.64 -3.17
N ILE A 40 -7.69 6.45 -3.68
CA ILE A 40 -7.26 5.20 -3.05
C ILE A 40 -6.06 4.68 -3.82
N TYR A 41 -4.89 4.67 -3.20
CA TYR A 41 -3.75 3.94 -3.71
C TYR A 41 -3.90 2.47 -3.38
N VAL A 42 -3.81 1.61 -4.38
CA VAL A 42 -3.94 0.16 -4.24
C VAL A 42 -2.67 -0.49 -4.76
N SER A 43 -1.96 -1.21 -3.92
CA SER A 43 -0.65 -1.79 -4.24
C SER A 43 -0.61 -3.29 -3.97
N ASN A 44 0.22 -4.02 -4.73
CA ASN A 44 0.69 -5.33 -4.33
C ASN A 44 1.65 -5.22 -3.12
N HIS A 45 1.92 -6.34 -2.45
CA HIS A 45 2.73 -6.39 -1.23
C HIS A 45 3.84 -7.42 -1.37
N ILE A 46 5.09 -6.97 -1.49
CA ILE A 46 6.25 -7.83 -1.76
C ILE A 46 7.23 -7.94 -0.59
N SER A 47 7.15 -7.00 0.37
CA SER A 47 8.05 -7.02 1.54
C SER A 47 7.47 -6.26 2.73
N SER A 48 7.91 -6.61 3.92
CA SER A 48 7.57 -5.92 5.18
C SER A 48 8.02 -4.44 5.20
N THR A 49 8.90 -4.05 4.28
CA THR A 49 9.42 -2.68 4.16
C THR A 49 8.68 -1.82 3.13
N ASP A 50 7.68 -2.36 2.44
CA ASP A 50 6.96 -1.67 1.37
C ASP A 50 6.34 -0.34 1.82
N VAL A 51 5.79 -0.30 3.03
CA VAL A 51 5.21 0.93 3.59
C VAL A 51 6.24 2.04 3.68
N TYR A 52 7.47 1.73 4.09
CA TYR A 52 8.54 2.72 4.25
C TYR A 52 8.96 3.28 2.89
N TRP A 53 9.10 2.40 1.91
CA TRP A 53 9.55 2.78 0.57
C TRP A 53 8.47 3.54 -0.20
N THR A 54 7.21 3.10 -0.10
CA THR A 54 6.09 3.80 -0.74
C THR A 54 5.79 5.14 -0.07
N LEU A 55 5.87 5.24 1.28
CA LEU A 55 5.71 6.50 2.00
C LEU A 55 6.68 7.57 1.48
N ALA A 56 7.93 7.19 1.22
CA ALA A 56 8.93 8.08 0.64
C ALA A 56 8.71 8.38 -0.86
N ALA A 57 8.06 7.47 -1.59
CA ALA A 57 7.76 7.63 -3.02
C ALA A 57 6.58 8.56 -3.29
N PHE A 58 5.61 8.65 -2.38
CA PHE A 58 4.44 9.50 -2.58
C PHE A 58 4.80 10.99 -2.64
N PRO A 59 4.16 11.76 -3.55
CA PRO A 59 4.35 13.21 -3.63
C PRO A 59 3.60 13.98 -2.53
N GLU A 60 2.74 13.29 -1.79
CA GLU A 60 1.82 13.84 -0.81
C GLU A 60 1.74 12.95 0.43
N ARG A 61 1.14 13.48 1.49
CA ARG A 61 0.85 12.68 2.68
C ARG A 61 -0.30 11.72 2.41
N VAL A 62 -0.13 10.46 2.82
CA VAL A 62 -1.08 9.37 2.59
C VAL A 62 -1.38 8.65 3.90
N HIS A 63 -2.62 8.28 4.14
CA HIS A 63 -3.04 7.47 5.28
C HIS A 63 -2.97 5.99 4.92
N PHE A 64 -1.94 5.31 5.41
CA PHE A 64 -1.78 3.88 5.15
C PHE A 64 -2.69 3.04 6.04
N VAL A 65 -3.29 2.02 5.43
CA VAL A 65 -3.97 0.94 6.15
C VAL A 65 -2.92 -0.08 6.56
N LEU A 66 -2.69 -0.19 7.88
CA LEU A 66 -1.60 -0.99 8.44
C LEU A 66 -2.09 -1.98 9.46
N ARG A 67 -1.62 -3.22 9.36
CA ARG A 67 -1.74 -4.25 10.39
C ARG A 67 -0.39 -4.38 11.09
N LEU A 68 -0.39 -4.19 12.42
CA LEU A 68 0.82 -4.33 13.22
C LEU A 68 0.99 -5.76 13.67
N SER A 69 2.23 -6.24 13.65
CA SER A 69 2.58 -7.44 14.38
C SER A 69 2.53 -7.20 15.89
N ASP A 70 2.39 -8.28 16.65
CA ASP A 70 2.22 -8.22 18.10
C ASP A 70 3.41 -7.55 18.78
N GLU A 71 4.63 -7.74 18.24
CA GLU A 71 5.86 -7.12 18.72
C GLU A 71 5.85 -5.59 18.53
N PHE A 72 5.23 -5.11 17.47
CA PHE A 72 5.16 -3.69 17.12
C PHE A 72 3.90 -2.98 17.65
N ARG A 73 3.05 -3.63 18.43
CA ARG A 73 1.84 -2.99 19.02
C ARG A 73 2.16 -1.74 19.82
N ARG A 74 3.35 -1.68 20.44
CA ARG A 74 3.83 -0.50 21.18
C ARG A 74 4.03 0.74 20.28
N LEU A 75 4.15 0.57 18.97
CA LEU A 75 4.22 1.67 18.01
C LEU A 75 2.85 2.26 17.67
N GLY A 76 1.77 1.70 18.19
CA GLY A 76 0.42 2.21 17.99
C GLY A 76 0.28 3.72 18.17
N PRO A 77 0.73 4.31 19.29
CA PRO A 77 0.67 5.77 19.49
C PRO A 77 1.43 6.58 18.42
N VAL A 78 2.53 6.05 17.89
CA VAL A 78 3.29 6.69 16.80
C VAL A 78 2.49 6.67 15.51
N LEU A 79 1.85 5.54 15.19
CA LEU A 79 0.98 5.44 14.01
C LEU A 79 -0.26 6.32 14.14
N ASP A 80 -0.82 6.45 15.33
CA ASP A 80 -1.92 7.38 15.61
C ASP A 80 -1.48 8.85 15.44
N ALA A 81 -0.27 9.19 15.90
CA ALA A 81 0.31 10.51 15.67
C ALA A 81 0.59 10.81 14.20
N LEU A 82 0.87 9.79 13.39
CA LEU A 82 1.01 9.88 11.95
C LEU A 82 -0.35 9.82 11.22
N GLU A 83 -1.44 9.62 11.95
CA GLU A 83 -2.81 9.42 11.44
C GLU A 83 -2.90 8.24 10.44
N MET A 84 -2.19 7.15 10.73
CA MET A 84 -2.33 5.91 9.99
C MET A 84 -3.59 5.15 10.40
N ILE A 85 -4.14 4.36 9.50
CA ILE A 85 -5.36 3.56 9.75
C ILE A 85 -4.91 2.17 10.21
N ARG A 86 -5.04 1.92 11.52
CA ARG A 86 -4.66 0.62 12.07
C ARG A 86 -5.77 -0.41 11.86
N VAL A 87 -5.37 -1.58 11.37
CA VAL A 87 -6.25 -2.75 11.27
C VAL A 87 -6.25 -3.48 12.62
N MET A 88 -7.42 -3.56 13.22
CA MET A 88 -7.62 -4.35 14.45
C MET A 88 -8.29 -5.69 14.08
N PRO A 89 -7.95 -6.80 14.77
CA PRO A 89 -8.58 -8.09 14.54
C PRO A 89 -10.10 -8.00 14.66
N GLY A 90 -10.80 -8.54 13.65
CA GLY A 90 -12.26 -8.56 13.63
C GLY A 90 -12.96 -7.22 13.36
N ASP A 91 -12.22 -6.09 13.28
CA ASP A 91 -12.80 -4.75 13.14
C ASP A 91 -12.62 -4.15 11.73
N ALA A 92 -13.05 -4.88 10.73
CA ALA A 92 -13.07 -4.39 9.35
C ALA A 92 -13.98 -3.16 9.16
N LYS A 93 -15.00 -2.98 10.04
CA LYS A 93 -15.91 -1.85 9.97
C LYS A 93 -15.20 -0.54 10.27
N THR A 94 -14.50 -0.45 11.38
CA THR A 94 -13.74 0.75 11.81
C THR A 94 -12.66 1.12 10.79
N LEU A 95 -11.97 0.13 10.22
CA LEU A 95 -11.02 0.34 9.14
C LEU A 95 -11.67 1.04 7.95
N ILE A 96 -12.80 0.48 7.45
CA ILE A 96 -13.48 1.03 6.27
C ILE A 96 -14.02 2.43 6.56
N GLU A 97 -14.63 2.65 7.74
CA GLU A 97 -15.15 3.96 8.14
C GLU A 97 -14.04 5.00 8.28
N SER A 98 -12.90 4.62 8.82
CA SER A 98 -11.73 5.51 8.94
C SER A 98 -11.16 5.89 7.58
N ALA A 99 -11.00 4.94 6.67
CA ALA A 99 -10.54 5.19 5.31
C ALA A 99 -11.50 6.14 4.56
N VAL A 100 -12.81 5.85 4.60
CA VAL A 100 -13.84 6.70 3.97
C VAL A 100 -13.82 8.11 4.55
N ARG A 101 -13.67 8.26 5.87
CA ARG A 101 -13.60 9.58 6.53
C ARG A 101 -12.40 10.41 6.05
N TYR A 102 -11.22 9.83 5.83
CA TYR A 102 -10.07 10.55 5.26
C TYR A 102 -10.33 10.94 3.81
N LEU A 103 -10.86 10.04 3.00
CA LEU A 103 -11.22 10.32 1.61
C LEU A 103 -12.24 11.46 1.49
N GLN A 104 -13.25 11.50 2.37
CA GLN A 104 -14.24 12.58 2.44
C GLN A 104 -13.63 13.93 2.85
N LYS A 105 -12.51 13.93 3.57
CA LYS A 105 -11.74 15.15 3.89
C LYS A 105 -10.81 15.60 2.75
N GLY A 106 -10.81 14.90 1.63
CA GLY A 106 -9.93 15.18 0.50
C GLY A 106 -8.52 14.59 0.65
N GLU A 107 -8.32 13.68 1.62
CA GLU A 107 -7.01 13.10 1.94
C GLU A 107 -6.89 11.68 1.36
N PRO A 108 -5.75 11.32 0.74
CA PRO A 108 -5.59 10.02 0.10
C PRO A 108 -5.33 8.91 1.12
N VAL A 109 -5.76 7.69 0.75
CA VAL A 109 -5.56 6.46 1.53
C VAL A 109 -4.77 5.45 0.70
N ALA A 110 -3.83 4.73 1.31
CA ALA A 110 -3.12 3.61 0.67
C ALA A 110 -3.42 2.29 1.37
N ILE A 111 -3.61 1.25 0.57
CA ILE A 111 -3.92 -0.09 1.05
C ILE A 111 -3.18 -1.15 0.23
N PHE A 112 -2.67 -2.17 0.94
CA PHE A 112 -2.14 -3.41 0.38
C PHE A 112 -3.22 -4.49 0.54
N PRO A 113 -4.09 -4.68 -0.46
CA PRO A 113 -5.29 -5.50 -0.28
C PRO A 113 -5.03 -7.01 -0.29
N GLU A 114 -3.83 -7.47 -0.57
CA GLU A 114 -3.43 -8.87 -0.38
C GLU A 114 -3.48 -9.25 1.10
N GLY A 115 -3.17 -8.29 1.99
CA GLY A 115 -3.28 -8.45 3.44
C GLY A 115 -2.19 -9.31 4.06
N ASP A 116 -1.34 -9.90 3.24
CA ASP A 116 -0.19 -10.72 3.60
C ASP A 116 0.93 -10.52 2.58
N ILE A 117 2.15 -10.90 2.95
CA ILE A 117 3.31 -10.93 2.06
C ILE A 117 3.47 -12.37 1.62
N GLU A 118 2.93 -12.67 0.45
CA GLU A 118 3.13 -13.94 -0.23
C GLU A 118 4.29 -13.85 -1.22
N ASP A 119 4.36 -14.78 -2.16
CA ASP A 119 5.32 -14.65 -3.25
C ASP A 119 5.06 -13.35 -4.03
N PRO A 120 6.10 -12.55 -4.28
CA PRO A 120 5.93 -11.20 -4.84
C PRO A 120 5.31 -11.20 -6.24
N PHE A 121 5.19 -12.37 -6.86
CA PHE A 121 4.65 -12.53 -8.20
C PHE A 121 4.18 -13.97 -8.47
N PRO A 122 3.00 -14.20 -9.01
CA PRO A 122 1.97 -13.21 -9.42
C PRO A 122 1.26 -12.54 -8.25
N VAL A 123 0.58 -11.41 -8.52
CA VAL A 123 -0.23 -10.71 -7.50
C VAL A 123 -1.28 -11.65 -6.92
N GLY A 124 -1.30 -11.77 -5.62
CA GLY A 124 -2.17 -12.66 -4.87
C GLY A 124 -3.67 -12.29 -4.91
N PRO A 125 -4.50 -13.05 -4.24
CA PRO A 125 -5.91 -12.73 -4.08
C PRO A 125 -6.09 -11.47 -3.22
N LEU A 126 -7.01 -10.58 -3.63
CA LEU A 126 -7.27 -9.33 -2.92
C LEU A 126 -8.41 -9.47 -1.92
N LEU A 127 -8.23 -8.92 -0.73
CA LEU A 127 -9.23 -8.87 0.33
C LEU A 127 -10.35 -7.84 0.01
N PRO A 128 -11.60 -8.09 0.44
CA PRO A 128 -12.77 -7.29 0.07
C PRO A 128 -12.81 -5.87 0.69
N GLY A 129 -11.90 -5.55 1.61
CA GLY A 129 -11.85 -4.26 2.28
C GLY A 129 -11.73 -3.10 1.30
N VAL A 130 -10.86 -3.20 0.30
CA VAL A 130 -10.68 -2.17 -0.72
C VAL A 130 -11.96 -1.92 -1.52
N ALA A 131 -12.70 -2.96 -1.86
CA ALA A 131 -13.97 -2.84 -2.57
C ALA A 131 -15.04 -2.15 -1.70
N ALA A 132 -15.07 -2.42 -0.41
CA ALA A 132 -15.98 -1.77 0.52
C ALA A 132 -15.67 -0.27 0.70
N ILE A 133 -14.39 0.10 0.75
CA ILE A 133 -13.95 1.51 0.79
C ILE A 133 -14.38 2.20 -0.50
N TYR A 134 -14.05 1.63 -1.67
CA TYR A 134 -14.36 2.21 -2.97
C TYR A 134 -15.86 2.46 -3.17
N ARG A 135 -16.71 1.47 -2.86
CA ARG A 135 -18.16 1.62 -3.00
C ARG A 135 -18.75 2.79 -2.19
N ARG A 136 -18.14 3.10 -1.03
CA ARG A 136 -18.60 4.19 -0.17
C ARG A 136 -18.01 5.54 -0.55
N ALA A 137 -16.76 5.57 -0.96
CA ALA A 137 -16.05 6.81 -1.24
C ALA A 137 -16.22 7.30 -2.68
N ARG A 138 -16.30 6.40 -3.66
CA ARG A 138 -16.42 6.71 -5.09
C ARG A 138 -15.39 7.73 -5.57
N VAL A 139 -14.15 7.55 -5.17
CA VAL A 139 -13.01 8.36 -5.59
C VAL A 139 -12.10 7.56 -6.52
N PRO A 140 -11.23 8.21 -7.32
CA PRO A 140 -10.28 7.51 -8.18
C PRO A 140 -9.42 6.49 -7.42
N ILE A 141 -9.18 5.35 -8.04
CA ILE A 141 -8.18 4.38 -7.61
C ILE A 141 -6.92 4.60 -8.45
N VAL A 142 -5.78 4.72 -7.80
CA VAL A 142 -4.46 4.75 -8.43
C VAL A 142 -3.80 3.41 -8.13
N PRO A 143 -3.72 2.49 -9.11
CA PRO A 143 -2.99 1.24 -8.93
C PRO A 143 -1.49 1.54 -8.84
N LEU A 144 -0.80 0.78 -8.01
CA LEU A 144 0.61 0.96 -7.70
C LEU A 144 1.29 -0.41 -7.69
N ALA A 145 2.28 -0.64 -8.54
CA ALA A 145 3.06 -1.85 -8.50
C ALA A 145 4.42 -1.64 -7.84
N LEU A 146 4.74 -2.52 -6.90
CA LEU A 146 6.04 -2.65 -6.29
C LEU A 146 6.78 -3.81 -6.93
N VAL A 147 8.02 -3.57 -7.32
CA VAL A 147 8.87 -4.58 -7.95
C VAL A 147 10.29 -4.52 -7.39
N ALA A 148 10.85 -5.69 -7.16
CA ALA A 148 12.25 -5.89 -6.80
C ALA A 148 12.73 -7.24 -7.34
N PRO A 149 14.02 -7.39 -7.69
CA PRO A 149 14.58 -8.69 -7.99
C PRO A 149 14.52 -9.61 -6.77
N GLN A 150 14.27 -10.91 -6.98
CA GLN A 150 14.20 -11.88 -5.89
C GLN A 150 15.44 -11.86 -4.99
N ARG A 151 16.63 -11.62 -5.56
CA ARG A 151 17.88 -11.49 -4.79
C ARG A 151 17.89 -10.35 -3.78
N CYS A 152 17.01 -9.35 -3.93
CA CYS A 152 16.88 -8.19 -3.02
C CYS A 152 15.82 -8.41 -1.94
N LEU A 153 14.95 -9.38 -2.11
CA LEU A 153 13.93 -9.79 -1.15
C LEU A 153 14.53 -10.85 -0.23
N ARG A 154 14.96 -10.45 0.96
CA ARG A 154 15.63 -11.35 1.90
C ARG A 154 14.71 -11.72 3.04
N GLU A 155 14.64 -12.99 3.35
CA GLU A 155 13.98 -13.48 4.55
C GLU A 155 14.88 -13.24 5.77
N TYR A 156 14.28 -12.74 6.84
CA TYR A 156 14.96 -12.48 8.11
C TYR A 156 14.55 -13.51 9.16
N PRO A 157 15.45 -13.92 10.07
CA PRO A 157 15.19 -14.95 11.06
C PRO A 157 14.26 -14.50 12.20
N PHE A 158 13.58 -13.37 12.04
CA PHE A 158 12.65 -12.84 13.02
C PHE A 158 11.23 -12.88 12.45
N PRO A 159 10.48 -13.98 12.68
CA PRO A 159 9.11 -14.06 12.21
C PRO A 159 8.25 -13.00 12.90
N GLN A 160 7.27 -12.50 12.19
CA GLN A 160 6.27 -11.59 12.76
C GLN A 160 5.09 -12.41 13.25
N VAL A 161 4.61 -12.14 14.45
CA VAL A 161 3.35 -12.70 14.95
C VAL A 161 2.27 -11.65 14.78
N ILE A 162 1.21 -11.98 14.06
CA ILE A 162 0.07 -11.11 13.81
C ILE A 162 -1.20 -11.89 14.18
N ASP A 163 -1.89 -11.44 15.22
CA ASP A 163 -3.11 -12.09 15.72
C ASP A 163 -2.92 -13.60 15.96
N GLY A 164 -1.79 -13.98 16.57
CA GLY A 164 -1.44 -15.36 16.88
C GLY A 164 -0.99 -16.22 15.70
N ARG A 165 -0.90 -15.67 14.50
CA ARG A 165 -0.35 -16.36 13.33
C ARG A 165 1.09 -15.91 13.07
N VAL A 166 1.94 -16.86 12.72
CA VAL A 166 3.35 -16.61 12.41
C VAL A 166 3.51 -16.33 10.92
N TYR A 167 4.12 -15.20 10.59
CA TYR A 167 4.43 -14.78 9.22
C TYR A 167 5.93 -14.66 9.02
N ARG A 168 6.41 -14.98 7.83
CA ARG A 168 7.81 -14.74 7.44
C ARG A 168 8.06 -13.24 7.31
N THR A 169 9.21 -12.78 7.79
CA THR A 169 9.65 -11.40 7.57
C THR A 169 10.51 -11.36 6.32
N VAL A 170 9.97 -10.83 5.24
CA VAL A 170 10.72 -10.56 4.01
C VAL A 170 10.96 -9.07 3.92
N ALA A 171 12.19 -8.63 3.69
CA ALA A 171 12.50 -7.20 3.56
C ALA A 171 13.43 -6.92 2.37
N ALA A 172 13.22 -5.78 1.74
CA ALA A 172 14.07 -5.22 0.71
C ALA A 172 14.81 -4.00 1.28
N LEU A 173 16.04 -4.20 1.77
CA LEU A 173 16.79 -3.12 2.42
C LEU A 173 17.86 -2.50 1.50
N ARG A 174 18.27 -3.16 0.45
CA ARG A 174 19.33 -2.71 -0.48
C ARG A 174 19.08 -3.20 -1.89
N GLY A 175 19.70 -2.52 -2.86
CA GLY A 175 19.64 -2.86 -4.28
C GLY A 175 18.41 -2.29 -4.99
N PRO A 176 18.11 -2.78 -6.19
CA PRO A 176 17.01 -2.28 -6.99
C PRO A 176 15.65 -2.47 -6.33
N PHE A 177 14.86 -1.39 -6.34
CA PHE A 177 13.47 -1.39 -5.90
C PHE A 177 12.69 -0.36 -6.73
N GLY A 178 11.59 -0.78 -7.31
CA GLY A 178 10.76 0.04 -8.19
C GLY A 178 9.36 0.27 -7.64
N VAL A 179 8.86 1.48 -7.85
CA VAL A 179 7.50 1.91 -7.57
C VAL A 179 6.90 2.47 -8.85
N ASN A 180 5.91 1.77 -9.41
CA ASN A 180 5.26 2.17 -10.66
C ASN A 180 3.80 2.57 -10.39
N PHE A 181 3.49 3.87 -10.55
CA PHE A 181 2.14 4.40 -10.47
C PHE A 181 1.43 4.24 -11.80
N GLY A 182 0.33 3.49 -11.80
CA GLY A 182 -0.50 3.33 -12.99
C GLY A 182 -1.50 4.45 -13.17
N GLU A 183 -2.15 4.45 -14.34
CA GLU A 183 -3.24 5.36 -14.67
C GLU A 183 -4.39 5.25 -13.66
N PRO A 184 -4.90 6.37 -13.15
CA PRO A 184 -6.04 6.37 -12.24
C PRO A 184 -7.28 5.83 -12.96
N CYS A 185 -8.11 5.11 -12.21
CA CYS A 185 -9.36 4.59 -12.72
C CYS A 185 -10.52 4.84 -11.75
N LEU A 186 -11.71 4.94 -12.30
CA LEU A 186 -12.96 5.05 -11.56
C LEU A 186 -13.92 3.96 -12.07
N PRO A 187 -13.73 2.68 -11.65
CA PRO A 187 -14.48 1.58 -12.20
C PRO A 187 -15.99 1.70 -11.99
N ASP A 188 -16.76 1.56 -13.06
CA ASP A 188 -18.20 1.38 -12.95
C ASP A 188 -18.49 -0.01 -12.42
N LEU A 189 -19.25 -0.07 -11.34
CA LEU A 189 -19.64 -1.34 -10.75
C LEU A 189 -20.87 -1.89 -11.47
N PRO A 190 -20.90 -3.18 -11.77
CA PRO A 190 -22.06 -3.79 -12.43
C PRO A 190 -23.30 -3.69 -11.53
N GLU A 191 -24.46 -3.73 -12.15
CA GLU A 191 -25.70 -3.96 -11.41
C GLU A 191 -25.64 -5.33 -10.74
N GLY A 192 -26.23 -5.45 -9.54
CA GLY A 192 -26.27 -6.69 -8.82
C GLY A 192 -25.93 -6.57 -7.33
N SER A 193 -25.69 -7.70 -6.73
CA SER A 193 -25.40 -7.82 -5.29
C SER A 193 -24.02 -7.24 -4.94
N ARG A 194 -23.84 -6.87 -3.65
CA ARG A 194 -22.54 -6.45 -3.13
C ARG A 194 -21.43 -7.50 -3.36
N LYS A 195 -21.80 -8.77 -3.36
CA LYS A 195 -20.85 -9.88 -3.58
C LYS A 195 -20.33 -9.87 -5.04
N GLU A 196 -21.22 -9.66 -5.99
CA GLU A 196 -20.88 -9.57 -7.42
C GLU A 196 -20.03 -8.34 -7.71
N GLN A 197 -20.42 -7.18 -7.19
CA GLN A 197 -19.63 -5.95 -7.29
C GLN A 197 -18.23 -6.10 -6.70
N ASN A 198 -18.10 -6.74 -5.53
CA ASN A 198 -16.80 -7.04 -4.93
C ASN A 198 -15.97 -7.93 -5.86
N LYS A 199 -16.55 -9.05 -6.32
CA LYS A 199 -15.86 -10.01 -7.20
C LYS A 199 -15.34 -9.33 -8.46
N TYR A 200 -16.17 -8.50 -9.08
CA TYR A 200 -15.79 -7.72 -10.26
C TYR A 200 -14.62 -6.78 -9.96
N LEU A 201 -14.75 -5.92 -8.94
CA LEU A 201 -13.75 -4.92 -8.62
C LEU A 201 -12.41 -5.54 -8.20
N LEU A 202 -12.43 -6.61 -7.39
CA LEU A 202 -11.21 -7.29 -6.94
C LEU A 202 -10.50 -7.96 -8.12
N LYS A 203 -11.23 -8.57 -9.04
CA LYS A 203 -10.66 -9.13 -10.27
C LYS A 203 -10.03 -8.04 -11.12
N PHE A 204 -10.79 -6.96 -11.38
CA PHE A 204 -10.31 -5.80 -12.14
C PHE A 204 -9.02 -5.21 -11.56
N LEU A 205 -8.97 -4.98 -10.25
CA LEU A 205 -7.80 -4.42 -9.59
C LEU A 205 -6.61 -5.37 -9.62
N ARG A 206 -6.84 -6.67 -9.41
CA ARG A 206 -5.78 -7.68 -9.47
C ARG A 206 -5.13 -7.72 -10.87
N GLU A 207 -5.94 -7.74 -11.93
CA GLU A 207 -5.45 -7.73 -13.30
C GLU A 207 -4.65 -6.46 -13.61
N ARG A 208 -5.11 -5.30 -13.14
CA ARG A 208 -4.39 -4.03 -13.29
C ARG A 208 -3.05 -4.03 -12.53
N LEU A 209 -3.02 -4.50 -11.30
CA LEU A 209 -1.78 -4.60 -10.52
C LEU A 209 -0.80 -5.59 -11.16
N GLN A 210 -1.29 -6.72 -11.64
CA GLN A 210 -0.50 -7.74 -12.31
C GLN A 210 0.16 -7.17 -13.58
N SER A 211 -0.63 -6.56 -14.48
CA SER A 211 -0.11 -5.92 -15.70
C SER A 211 0.94 -4.85 -15.38
N LEU A 212 0.65 -3.99 -14.40
CA LEU A 212 1.55 -2.91 -14.01
C LEU A 212 2.89 -3.43 -13.41
N ALA A 213 2.83 -4.55 -12.69
CA ALA A 213 4.02 -5.21 -12.16
C ALA A 213 4.83 -5.91 -13.28
N GLU A 214 4.16 -6.50 -14.27
CA GLU A 214 4.79 -7.09 -15.45
C GLU A 214 5.52 -6.03 -16.26
N ASP A 215 4.87 -4.91 -16.56
CA ASP A 215 5.45 -3.78 -17.29
C ASP A 215 6.68 -3.23 -16.56
N ALA A 216 6.58 -3.03 -15.24
CA ALA A 216 7.71 -2.56 -14.44
C ALA A 216 8.88 -3.56 -14.43
N ARG A 217 8.61 -4.87 -14.44
CA ARG A 217 9.64 -5.92 -14.51
C ARG A 217 10.26 -6.00 -15.90
N ALA A 218 9.47 -5.82 -16.95
CA ALA A 218 9.95 -5.83 -18.34
C ALA A 218 10.94 -4.69 -18.63
N ASN A 219 10.80 -3.57 -17.96
CA ASN A 219 11.71 -2.42 -18.06
C ASN A 219 13.13 -2.69 -17.53
N LYS A 220 13.35 -3.82 -16.86
CA LYS A 220 14.67 -4.35 -16.42
C LYS A 220 15.62 -3.29 -15.86
N PHE A 221 15.11 -2.31 -15.12
CA PHE A 221 15.91 -1.22 -14.54
C PHE A 221 17.03 -1.71 -13.58
N TRP A 222 17.00 -2.99 -13.22
CA TRP A 222 17.98 -3.65 -12.35
C TRP A 222 19.04 -4.49 -13.08
N LEU A 223 19.11 -4.47 -14.39
CA LEU A 223 20.21 -5.06 -15.18
C LEU A 223 21.35 -4.08 -15.34
#